data_64dd4e73c8c8e1b5d8525f53f3742985
#
_entry.id   64dd4e73c8c8e1b5d8525f53f3742985
#
_cell.length_a   1.000
_cell.length_b   1.000
_cell.length_c   1.000
_cell.angle_alpha   90.00
_cell.angle_beta   90.00
_cell.angle_gamma   90.00
#
_symmetry.space_group_name_H-M   'P 1'
#
loop_
_entity.id
_entity.type
_entity.pdbx_description
1 polymer ?
#
loop_
_entity_poly.entity_id
_entity_poly.type
_entity_poly.pdbx_seq_one_letter_code
_entity_poly.pdbx_strand_id
1 'polypeptide(L)'
;MSDFTAIGQLVTEARNLLDSIKGGAIRTMQTQFDALKASIQQTFDSKLASFDAQVATATKPTADLTAKFMLSKNVRALDLITNSDVPSGWAFRSQTNVEDQLLIEGSKNRPALQNSMLAELQTGVREAYPAFNASVSNYIAAPIRAIRVTWDFSEQAEFTREHIIIPLDKTSGSPLYRNQTVTHAAFVKCISGQVSLQNNAIKTVGTKWTWLRQIHSKSARFGDYIHPCLIAQTPIGEAWVLLAGHAAGNITDPNDWMGLPEL
;
A
#
# COMPACT_ATOMS: atom_id res chain seq x y z
N MET A 1 11.32 -90.35 -26.69
CA MET A 1 11.28 -89.44 -25.50
C MET A 1 11.78 -88.03 -25.75
N SER A 2 12.46 -87.72 -26.89
CA SER A 2 12.98 -86.36 -27.24
C SER A 2 11.87 -85.34 -27.56
N ASP A 3 10.78 -85.77 -28.18
CA ASP A 3 9.73 -84.85 -28.70
C ASP A 3 8.90 -84.17 -27.61
N PHE A 4 8.64 -84.90 -26.50
CA PHE A 4 7.93 -84.31 -25.35
C PHE A 4 8.73 -83.27 -24.60
N THR A 5 10.06 -83.42 -24.57
CA THR A 5 10.97 -82.44 -23.98
C THR A 5 11.04 -81.20 -24.84
N ALA A 6 11.12 -81.31 -26.17
CA ALA A 6 11.14 -80.23 -27.11
C ALA A 6 9.79 -79.41 -27.06
N ILE A 7 8.64 -80.12 -26.97
CA ILE A 7 7.35 -79.42 -26.80
C ILE A 7 7.29 -78.66 -25.48
N GLY A 8 7.80 -79.27 -24.37
CA GLY A 8 7.87 -78.59 -23.07
C GLY A 8 8.71 -77.29 -23.10
N GLN A 9 9.83 -77.33 -23.83
CA GLN A 9 10.65 -76.15 -24.04
C GLN A 9 9.96 -75.06 -24.86
N LEU A 10 9.31 -75.42 -25.94
CA LEU A 10 8.54 -74.51 -26.79
C LEU A 10 7.40 -73.83 -26.04
N VAL A 11 6.69 -74.57 -25.20
CA VAL A 11 5.61 -74.02 -24.35
C VAL A 11 6.18 -73.01 -23.33
N THR A 12 7.33 -73.31 -22.76
CA THR A 12 8.00 -72.41 -21.80
C THR A 12 8.48 -71.14 -22.48
N GLU A 13 9.10 -71.22 -23.64
CA GLU A 13 9.53 -70.10 -24.45
C GLU A 13 8.35 -69.21 -24.89
N ALA A 14 7.25 -69.84 -25.33
CA ALA A 14 6.02 -69.12 -25.69
C ALA A 14 5.43 -68.35 -24.51
N ARG A 15 5.41 -68.93 -23.31
CA ARG A 15 4.97 -68.25 -22.09
C ARG A 15 5.87 -67.08 -21.75
N ASN A 16 7.20 -67.26 -21.79
CA ASN A 16 8.16 -66.19 -21.51
C ASN A 16 8.03 -65.03 -22.49
N LEU A 17 7.81 -65.33 -23.75
CA LEU A 17 7.58 -64.32 -24.80
C LEU A 17 6.27 -63.55 -24.55
N LEU A 18 5.20 -64.29 -24.21
CA LEU A 18 3.89 -63.68 -23.89
C LEU A 18 3.98 -62.74 -22.68
N ASP A 19 4.66 -63.19 -21.63
CA ASP A 19 4.87 -62.36 -20.42
C ASP A 19 5.74 -61.12 -20.68
N SER A 20 6.75 -61.27 -21.55
CA SER A 20 7.57 -60.17 -22.01
C SER A 20 6.79 -59.14 -22.82
N ILE A 21 5.93 -59.57 -23.75
CA ILE A 21 5.07 -58.72 -24.56
C ILE A 21 4.08 -57.99 -23.68
N LYS A 22 3.40 -58.76 -22.78
CA LYS A 22 2.42 -58.21 -21.83
C LYS A 22 3.05 -57.19 -20.88
N GLY A 23 4.22 -57.48 -20.32
CA GLY A 23 4.96 -56.56 -19.46
C GLY A 23 5.45 -55.33 -20.23
N GLY A 24 5.84 -55.44 -21.50
CA GLY A 24 6.17 -54.36 -22.38
C GLY A 24 4.99 -53.44 -22.65
N ALA A 25 3.86 -54.03 -23.03
CA ALA A 25 2.64 -53.26 -23.27
C ALA A 25 2.16 -52.49 -22.02
N ILE A 26 2.19 -53.13 -20.85
CA ILE A 26 1.82 -52.47 -19.57
C ILE A 26 2.74 -51.30 -19.29
N ARG A 27 4.05 -51.46 -19.43
CA ARG A 27 5.00 -50.34 -19.22
C ARG A 27 4.76 -49.19 -20.18
N THR A 28 4.52 -49.47 -21.47
CA THR A 28 4.21 -48.45 -22.47
C THR A 28 2.92 -47.71 -22.11
N MET A 29 1.89 -48.41 -21.74
CA MET A 29 0.62 -47.80 -21.30
C MET A 29 0.83 -46.94 -20.06
N GLN A 30 1.60 -47.38 -19.08
CA GLN A 30 1.88 -46.64 -17.86
C GLN A 30 2.64 -45.33 -18.21
N THR A 31 3.67 -45.41 -19.04
CA THR A 31 4.42 -44.23 -19.51
C THR A 31 3.54 -43.23 -20.24
N GLN A 32 2.64 -43.72 -21.10
CA GLN A 32 1.69 -42.86 -21.82
C GLN A 32 0.69 -42.21 -20.87
N PHE A 33 0.19 -42.96 -19.87
CA PHE A 33 -0.70 -42.42 -18.87
C PHE A 33 -0.04 -41.35 -18.01
N ASP A 34 1.17 -41.59 -17.57
CA ASP A 34 1.93 -40.62 -16.76
C ASP A 34 2.22 -39.36 -17.58
N ALA A 35 2.58 -39.49 -18.85
CA ALA A 35 2.78 -38.37 -19.76
C ALA A 35 1.48 -37.57 -19.99
N LEU A 36 0.35 -38.26 -20.18
CA LEU A 36 -0.96 -37.62 -20.31
C LEU A 36 -1.36 -36.87 -19.04
N LYS A 37 -1.17 -37.50 -17.88
CA LYS A 37 -1.43 -36.88 -16.58
C LYS A 37 -0.60 -35.61 -16.37
N ALA A 38 0.70 -35.64 -16.68
CA ALA A 38 1.57 -34.48 -16.61
C ALA A 38 1.14 -33.37 -17.57
N SER A 39 0.75 -33.71 -18.80
CA SER A 39 0.24 -32.76 -19.78
C SER A 39 -1.08 -32.10 -19.35
N ILE A 40 -2.00 -32.87 -18.78
CA ILE A 40 -3.26 -32.36 -18.25
C ILE A 40 -2.99 -31.40 -17.09
N GLN A 41 -2.10 -31.76 -16.14
CA GLN A 41 -1.75 -30.91 -15.01
C GLN A 41 -1.13 -29.58 -15.49
N GLN A 42 -0.16 -29.65 -16.41
CA GLN A 42 0.46 -28.45 -16.97
C GLN A 42 -0.55 -27.54 -17.69
N THR A 43 -1.47 -28.13 -18.44
CA THR A 43 -2.53 -27.38 -19.13
C THR A 43 -3.46 -26.71 -18.14
N PHE A 44 -3.85 -27.42 -17.07
CA PHE A 44 -4.69 -26.88 -16.00
C PHE A 44 -4.03 -25.70 -15.29
N ASP A 45 -2.77 -25.87 -14.86
CA ASP A 45 -2.01 -24.82 -14.16
C ASP A 45 -1.83 -23.58 -15.05
N SER A 46 -1.56 -23.78 -16.34
CA SER A 46 -1.45 -22.71 -17.34
C SER A 46 -2.77 -21.96 -17.55
N LYS A 47 -3.89 -22.68 -17.60
CA LYS A 47 -5.23 -22.08 -17.71
C LYS A 47 -5.63 -21.33 -16.45
N LEU A 48 -5.32 -21.87 -15.27
CA LEU A 48 -5.56 -21.20 -13.99
C LEU A 48 -4.79 -19.88 -13.91
N ALA A 49 -3.49 -19.88 -14.21
CA ALA A 49 -2.68 -18.68 -14.24
C ALA A 49 -3.21 -17.63 -15.24
N SER A 50 -3.66 -18.08 -16.43
CA SER A 50 -4.29 -17.21 -17.43
C SER A 50 -5.61 -16.62 -16.92
N PHE A 51 -6.43 -17.42 -16.25
CA PHE A 51 -7.69 -16.96 -15.65
C PHE A 51 -7.44 -15.92 -14.56
N ASP A 52 -6.51 -16.16 -13.65
CA ASP A 52 -6.13 -15.21 -12.61
C ASP A 52 -5.65 -13.88 -13.19
N ALA A 53 -4.84 -13.92 -14.26
CA ALA A 53 -4.40 -12.72 -14.97
C ALA A 53 -5.57 -11.97 -15.63
N GLN A 54 -6.53 -12.68 -16.21
CA GLN A 54 -7.73 -12.09 -16.81
C GLN A 54 -8.64 -11.46 -15.75
N VAL A 55 -8.85 -12.14 -14.61
CA VAL A 55 -9.61 -11.60 -13.47
C VAL A 55 -8.94 -10.33 -12.95
N ALA A 56 -7.62 -10.35 -12.74
CA ALA A 56 -6.88 -9.18 -12.30
C ALA A 56 -7.00 -8.01 -13.29
N THR A 57 -6.98 -8.29 -14.59
CA THR A 57 -7.15 -7.28 -15.63
C THR A 57 -8.58 -6.75 -15.72
N ALA A 58 -9.59 -7.62 -15.56
CA ALA A 58 -11.00 -7.23 -15.61
C ALA A 58 -11.45 -6.47 -14.35
N THR A 59 -10.85 -6.77 -13.19
CA THR A 59 -11.17 -6.08 -11.93
C THR A 59 -10.45 -4.75 -11.76
N LYS A 60 -9.32 -4.54 -12.47
CA LYS A 60 -8.57 -3.28 -12.43
C LYS A 60 -9.41 -2.06 -12.86
N PRO A 61 -10.16 -2.07 -13.98
CA PRO A 61 -11.02 -0.94 -14.35
C PRO A 61 -12.11 -0.64 -13.33
N THR A 62 -12.68 -1.65 -12.67
CA THR A 62 -13.70 -1.45 -11.64
C THR A 62 -13.13 -0.87 -10.35
N ALA A 63 -11.90 -1.20 -10.00
CA ALA A 63 -11.19 -0.56 -8.90
C ALA A 63 -10.81 0.91 -9.25
N ASP A 64 -10.48 1.18 -10.50
CA ASP A 64 -10.17 2.53 -10.99
C ASP A 64 -11.44 3.38 -11.21
N LEU A 65 -12.60 2.76 -11.43
CA LEU A 65 -13.91 3.44 -11.54
C LEU A 65 -14.51 3.84 -10.18
N THR A 66 -13.97 3.33 -9.07
CA THR A 66 -14.34 3.85 -7.75
C THR A 66 -13.84 5.28 -7.67
N ALA A 67 -14.74 6.24 -7.59
CA ALA A 67 -14.38 7.65 -7.49
C ALA A 67 -13.43 7.85 -6.31
N LYS A 68 -12.19 8.19 -6.62
CA LYS A 68 -11.14 8.47 -5.63
C LYS A 68 -11.24 9.96 -5.31
N PHE A 69 -11.55 10.30 -4.08
CA PHE A 69 -11.62 11.68 -3.60
C PHE A 69 -11.23 11.75 -2.13
N MET A 70 -10.76 12.92 -1.72
CA MET A 70 -10.44 13.16 -0.32
C MET A 70 -11.72 13.16 0.53
N LEU A 71 -11.69 12.43 1.64
CA LEU A 71 -12.75 12.42 2.66
C LEU A 71 -12.45 13.45 3.75
N SER A 72 -11.19 13.81 3.95
CA SER A 72 -10.77 14.89 4.84
C SER A 72 -10.87 16.22 4.12
N LYS A 73 -11.32 17.25 4.82
CA LYS A 73 -11.24 18.64 4.35
C LYS A 73 -9.88 19.23 4.63
N ASN A 74 -9.51 20.26 3.86
CA ASN A 74 -8.29 21.03 4.04
C ASN A 74 -7.01 20.17 4.12
N VAL A 75 -6.96 19.07 3.34
CA VAL A 75 -5.80 18.17 3.29
C VAL A 75 -4.56 18.92 2.80
N ARG A 76 -4.77 19.94 1.97
CA ARG A 76 -3.71 20.84 1.48
C ARG A 76 -3.26 21.85 2.51
N ALA A 77 -3.90 21.90 3.68
CA ALA A 77 -3.61 22.81 4.81
C ALA A 77 -3.60 24.31 4.40
N LEU A 78 -4.45 24.70 3.44
CA LEU A 78 -4.50 26.06 2.93
C LEU A 78 -5.28 26.99 3.86
N ASP A 79 -6.35 26.49 4.46
CA ASP A 79 -7.16 27.23 5.41
C ASP A 79 -6.55 27.10 6.80
N LEU A 80 -6.14 28.20 7.38
CA LEU A 80 -5.61 28.27 8.73
C LEU A 80 -6.66 28.81 9.70
N ILE A 81 -6.56 28.43 10.96
CA ILE A 81 -7.34 29.07 12.03
C ILE A 81 -6.89 30.53 12.12
N THR A 82 -7.84 31.45 12.27
CA THR A 82 -7.56 32.88 12.34
C THR A 82 -6.49 33.20 13.39
N ASN A 83 -5.46 33.93 12.99
CA ASN A 83 -4.30 34.28 13.83
C ASN A 83 -3.52 33.07 14.35
N SER A 84 -3.44 31.99 13.59
CA SER A 84 -2.75 30.77 13.97
C SER A 84 -2.12 30.13 12.74
N ASP A 85 -1.02 29.37 12.91
CA ASP A 85 -0.40 28.53 11.89
C ASP A 85 -1.05 27.14 11.82
N VAL A 86 -2.07 26.88 12.62
CA VAL A 86 -2.78 25.61 12.69
C VAL A 86 -3.76 25.49 11.54
N PRO A 87 -3.69 24.43 10.73
CA PRO A 87 -4.69 24.17 9.68
C PRO A 87 -6.09 23.97 10.26
N SER A 88 -7.07 24.65 9.68
CA SER A 88 -8.46 24.49 10.04
C SER A 88 -8.91 23.06 9.82
N GLY A 89 -9.63 22.49 10.77
CA GLY A 89 -10.12 21.11 10.71
C GLY A 89 -9.08 20.04 11.06
N TRP A 90 -7.84 20.42 11.36
CA TRP A 90 -6.83 19.50 11.90
C TRP A 90 -6.85 19.56 13.42
N ALA A 91 -6.90 18.41 14.08
CA ALA A 91 -6.81 18.32 15.53
C ALA A 91 -5.39 17.92 15.94
N PHE A 92 -4.87 18.62 16.94
CA PHE A 92 -3.56 18.36 17.54
C PHE A 92 -3.72 18.01 19.01
N ARG A 93 -2.84 17.17 19.52
CA ARG A 93 -2.75 16.94 20.97
C ARG A 93 -2.20 18.19 21.66
N SER A 94 -2.52 18.36 22.94
CA SER A 94 -2.07 19.52 23.74
C SER A 94 -0.54 19.63 23.85
N GLN A 95 0.17 18.50 23.73
CA GLN A 95 1.63 18.43 23.72
C GLN A 95 2.24 18.52 22.32
N THR A 96 1.43 18.87 21.31
CA THR A 96 1.88 19.04 19.93
C THR A 96 1.70 20.49 19.52
N ASN A 97 2.76 21.11 19.00
CA ASN A 97 2.73 22.47 18.52
C ASN A 97 3.01 22.52 17.01
N VAL A 98 2.41 23.50 16.35
CA VAL A 98 2.79 23.89 15.00
C VAL A 98 3.86 24.99 15.14
N GLU A 99 5.07 24.69 14.68
CA GLU A 99 6.23 25.58 14.82
C GLU A 99 6.46 26.47 13.59
N ASP A 100 6.05 25.95 12.43
CA ASP A 100 6.34 26.62 11.16
C ASP A 100 5.44 26.06 10.05
N GLN A 101 5.36 26.80 8.96
CA GLN A 101 4.62 26.39 7.78
C GLN A 101 5.30 26.91 6.52
N LEU A 102 5.21 26.15 5.43
CA LEU A 102 5.67 26.56 4.12
C LEU A 102 4.57 26.38 3.09
N LEU A 103 4.06 27.48 2.54
CA LEU A 103 3.18 27.44 1.39
C LEU A 103 3.99 27.10 0.14
N ILE A 104 3.59 26.07 -0.58
CA ILE A 104 4.12 25.68 -1.89
C ILE A 104 3.07 26.07 -2.92
N GLU A 105 3.36 27.09 -3.68
CA GLU A 105 2.41 27.66 -4.64
C GLU A 105 2.23 26.77 -5.88
N GLY A 106 1.03 26.79 -6.44
CA GLY A 106 0.69 26.11 -7.68
C GLY A 106 1.28 26.76 -8.94
N SER A 107 2.55 27.18 -8.91
CA SER A 107 3.21 27.93 -9.96
C SER A 107 4.61 27.40 -10.24
N LYS A 108 5.03 27.46 -11.52
CA LYS A 108 6.41 27.12 -11.91
C LYS A 108 7.45 28.16 -11.47
N ASN A 109 7.02 29.38 -11.15
CA ASN A 109 7.90 30.46 -10.69
C ASN A 109 8.00 30.52 -9.16
N ARG A 110 8.01 29.36 -8.52
CA ARG A 110 8.12 29.24 -7.06
C ARG A 110 9.48 29.75 -6.55
N PRO A 111 9.53 30.33 -5.34
CA PRO A 111 10.77 30.65 -4.66
C PRO A 111 11.68 29.42 -4.49
N ALA A 112 13.00 29.67 -4.37
CA ALA A 112 14.00 28.62 -4.25
C ALA A 112 13.71 27.63 -3.10
N LEU A 113 13.24 28.14 -1.95
CA LEU A 113 12.89 27.30 -0.78
C LEU A 113 11.76 26.32 -1.08
N GLN A 114 10.71 26.76 -1.79
CA GLN A 114 9.59 25.88 -2.18
C GLN A 114 10.04 24.79 -3.17
N ASN A 115 10.90 25.16 -4.13
CA ASN A 115 11.47 24.21 -5.07
C ASN A 115 12.42 23.21 -4.40
N SER A 116 13.20 23.66 -3.41
CA SER A 116 14.08 22.79 -2.61
C SER A 116 13.26 21.74 -1.84
N MET A 117 12.19 22.15 -1.19
CA MET A 117 11.32 21.21 -0.46
C MET A 117 10.68 20.17 -1.39
N LEU A 118 10.21 20.57 -2.57
CA LEU A 118 9.66 19.63 -3.56
C LEU A 118 10.74 18.67 -4.11
N ALA A 119 11.95 19.15 -4.31
CA ALA A 119 13.07 18.31 -4.76
C ALA A 119 13.46 17.28 -3.70
N GLU A 120 13.50 17.69 -2.43
CA GLU A 120 13.72 16.76 -1.31
C GLU A 120 12.58 15.73 -1.19
N LEU A 121 11.32 16.17 -1.29
CA LEU A 121 10.15 15.31 -1.29
C LEU A 121 10.24 14.27 -2.40
N GLN A 122 10.52 14.71 -3.63
CA GLN A 122 10.66 13.82 -4.78
C GLN A 122 11.79 12.81 -4.58
N THR A 123 12.93 13.25 -4.11
CA THR A 123 14.10 12.39 -3.88
C THR A 123 13.79 11.32 -2.82
N GLY A 124 13.23 11.73 -1.68
CA GLY A 124 12.91 10.80 -0.60
C GLY A 124 11.84 9.78 -0.97
N VAL A 125 10.75 10.22 -1.60
CA VAL A 125 9.65 9.32 -1.98
C VAL A 125 10.04 8.36 -3.10
N ARG A 126 10.91 8.80 -4.03
CA ARG A 126 11.41 7.94 -5.12
C ARG A 126 12.20 6.72 -4.68
N GLU A 127 12.72 6.69 -3.48
CA GLU A 127 13.38 5.49 -2.94
C GLU A 127 12.44 4.28 -2.91
N ALA A 128 11.15 4.51 -2.61
CA ALA A 128 10.13 3.46 -2.58
C ALA A 128 9.20 3.47 -3.82
N TYR A 129 9.09 4.61 -4.48
CA TYR A 129 8.19 4.86 -5.62
C TYR A 129 8.94 5.58 -6.75
N PRO A 130 9.75 4.87 -7.56
CA PRO A 130 10.65 5.49 -8.55
C PRO A 130 9.95 6.41 -9.56
N ALA A 131 8.67 6.16 -9.87
CA ALA A 131 7.86 6.96 -10.79
C ALA A 131 7.25 8.22 -10.16
N PHE A 132 7.45 8.47 -8.85
CA PHE A 132 6.89 9.64 -8.18
C PHE A 132 7.45 10.94 -8.76
N ASN A 133 6.55 11.89 -9.02
CA ASN A 133 6.89 13.20 -9.58
C ASN A 133 6.18 14.32 -8.81
N ALA A 134 6.91 15.03 -7.98
CA ALA A 134 6.41 16.19 -7.23
C ALA A 134 6.31 17.47 -8.07
N SER A 135 6.50 17.41 -9.39
CA SER A 135 6.46 18.59 -10.29
C SER A 135 7.41 19.72 -9.87
N VAL A 136 8.64 19.36 -9.50
CA VAL A 136 9.64 20.31 -8.98
C VAL A 136 9.86 21.51 -9.90
N SER A 137 9.90 21.27 -11.22
CA SER A 137 10.15 22.30 -12.25
C SER A 137 8.88 22.77 -12.98
N ASN A 138 7.75 22.14 -12.75
CA ASN A 138 6.49 22.39 -13.46
C ASN A 138 5.39 22.90 -12.53
N TYR A 139 4.17 23.05 -13.08
CA TYR A 139 3.01 23.39 -12.30
C TYR A 139 2.65 22.27 -11.31
N ILE A 140 2.32 22.67 -10.09
CA ILE A 140 1.39 21.94 -9.24
C ILE A 140 0.02 22.52 -9.53
N ALA A 141 -0.99 21.69 -9.76
CA ALA A 141 -2.34 22.12 -10.15
C ALA A 141 -3.01 23.03 -9.08
N ALA A 142 -2.65 22.84 -7.81
CA ALA A 142 -3.15 23.66 -6.73
C ALA A 142 -2.03 23.85 -5.68
N PRO A 143 -2.02 24.97 -4.92
CA PRO A 143 -1.08 25.18 -3.84
C PRO A 143 -1.28 24.11 -2.74
N ILE A 144 -0.21 23.85 -2.02
CA ILE A 144 -0.20 22.95 -0.84
C ILE A 144 0.66 23.57 0.24
N ARG A 145 0.42 23.23 1.50
CA ARG A 145 1.21 23.74 2.61
C ARG A 145 1.84 22.59 3.38
N ALA A 146 3.13 22.65 3.60
CA ALA A 146 3.83 21.80 4.53
C ALA A 146 3.75 22.40 5.93
N ILE A 147 3.49 21.59 6.94
CA ILE A 147 3.38 21.99 8.34
C ILE A 147 4.50 21.34 9.13
N ARG A 148 5.25 22.13 9.89
CA ARG A 148 6.28 21.67 10.82
C ARG A 148 5.69 21.56 12.21
N VAL A 149 5.75 20.38 12.79
CA VAL A 149 5.18 20.08 14.11
C VAL A 149 6.25 19.57 15.04
N THR A 150 6.14 19.94 16.32
CA THR A 150 6.90 19.36 17.42
C THR A 150 5.96 18.69 18.40
N TRP A 151 6.46 17.73 19.14
CA TRP A 151 5.74 17.11 20.25
C TRP A 151 6.66 16.81 21.41
N ASP A 152 6.11 16.93 22.62
CA ASP A 152 6.82 16.60 23.86
C ASP A 152 5.86 15.92 24.86
N PHE A 153 6.00 14.61 24.95
CA PHE A 153 5.29 13.75 25.88
C PHE A 153 6.22 13.24 26.99
N SER A 154 7.37 13.88 27.23
CA SER A 154 8.38 13.44 28.20
C SER A 154 7.89 13.39 29.64
N GLU A 155 6.87 14.20 29.96
CA GLU A 155 6.27 14.21 31.29
C GLU A 155 5.30 13.04 31.54
N GLN A 156 4.97 12.25 30.50
CA GLN A 156 4.14 11.06 30.67
C GLN A 156 4.93 9.93 31.34
N ALA A 157 4.44 9.44 32.48
CA ALA A 157 5.12 8.42 33.28
C ALA A 157 5.38 7.12 32.50
N GLU A 158 4.50 6.76 31.58
CA GLU A 158 4.64 5.58 30.70
C GLU A 158 4.28 5.97 29.26
N PHE A 159 5.26 6.51 28.52
CA PHE A 159 5.07 6.76 27.10
C PHE A 159 5.16 5.44 26.32
N THR A 160 4.12 5.12 25.55
CA THR A 160 4.16 4.02 24.59
C THR A 160 4.06 4.53 23.16
N ARG A 161 3.09 5.35 22.87
CA ARG A 161 2.83 6.05 21.60
C ARG A 161 1.66 7.02 21.80
N GLU A 162 1.69 8.16 21.12
CA GLU A 162 0.62 9.17 21.22
C GLU A 162 0.26 9.76 19.86
N HIS A 163 -0.99 10.14 19.72
CA HIS A 163 -1.49 10.84 18.54
C HIS A 163 -0.91 12.26 18.51
N ILE A 164 -0.35 12.67 17.39
CA ILE A 164 0.12 14.04 17.21
C ILE A 164 -0.79 14.87 16.30
N ILE A 165 -1.28 14.28 15.20
CA ILE A 165 -2.15 14.95 14.23
C ILE A 165 -3.30 14.02 13.87
N ILE A 166 -4.51 14.57 13.83
CA ILE A 166 -5.71 13.92 13.33
C ILE A 166 -6.31 14.84 12.26
N PRO A 167 -6.08 14.58 10.97
CA PRO A 167 -6.61 15.40 9.89
C PRO A 167 -8.09 15.05 9.64
N LEU A 168 -8.98 15.76 10.32
CA LEU A 168 -10.44 15.57 10.26
C LEU A 168 -11.12 16.86 9.85
N ASP A 169 -12.39 16.74 9.42
CA ASP A 169 -13.21 17.91 9.11
C ASP A 169 -13.84 18.59 10.34
N LYS A 170 -13.58 18.05 11.54
CA LYS A 170 -14.14 18.55 12.79
C LYS A 170 -13.10 18.57 13.90
N THR A 171 -13.22 19.55 14.77
CA THR A 171 -12.32 19.84 15.90
C THR A 171 -12.29 18.79 17.01
N SER A 172 -13.15 17.79 16.99
CA SER A 172 -13.33 16.86 18.12
C SER A 172 -13.16 15.38 17.77
N GLY A 173 -12.19 15.05 16.91
CA GLY A 173 -11.80 13.64 16.72
C GLY A 173 -12.93 12.73 16.22
N SER A 174 -13.77 13.24 15.31
CA SER A 174 -14.83 12.43 14.72
C SER A 174 -14.27 11.19 14.02
N PRO A 175 -14.79 10.01 14.32
CA PRO A 175 -14.35 8.78 13.70
C PRO A 175 -14.73 8.78 12.22
N LEU A 176 -13.86 8.19 11.38
CA LEU A 176 -14.19 7.88 10.01
C LEU A 176 -14.79 6.48 9.93
N TYR A 177 -16.05 6.38 9.51
CA TYR A 177 -16.72 5.10 9.41
C TYR A 177 -16.17 4.24 8.27
N ARG A 178 -15.96 2.96 8.54
CA ARG A 178 -15.44 1.97 7.59
C ARG A 178 -16.55 1.31 6.77
N ASN A 179 -17.48 2.10 6.23
CA ASN A 179 -18.53 1.62 5.33
C ASN A 179 -18.04 1.38 3.90
N GLN A 180 -16.81 1.78 3.60
CA GLN A 180 -16.10 1.58 2.33
C GLN A 180 -14.61 1.38 2.60
N THR A 181 -13.85 1.00 1.57
CA THR A 181 -12.39 1.00 1.64
C THR A 181 -11.89 2.44 1.71
N VAL A 182 -10.96 2.70 2.61
CA VAL A 182 -10.39 4.02 2.86
C VAL A 182 -8.88 3.93 2.88
N THR A 183 -8.23 4.84 2.20
CA THR A 183 -6.77 5.05 2.33
C THR A 183 -6.53 6.23 3.27
N HIS A 184 -5.70 6.00 4.27
CA HIS A 184 -5.10 7.04 5.10
C HIS A 184 -3.64 7.22 4.67
N ALA A 185 -3.22 8.43 4.39
CA ALA A 185 -1.84 8.71 4.01
C ALA A 185 -1.40 10.13 4.36
N ALA A 186 -0.07 10.31 4.37
CA ALA A 186 0.61 11.59 4.50
C ALA A 186 2.02 11.48 3.93
N PHE A 187 2.58 12.58 3.45
CA PHE A 187 4.03 12.70 3.28
C PHE A 187 4.63 13.24 4.57
N VAL A 188 5.64 12.57 5.09
CA VAL A 188 6.26 12.92 6.38
C VAL A 188 7.77 12.85 6.27
N LYS A 189 8.46 13.82 6.90
CA LYS A 189 9.92 13.85 7.09
C LYS A 189 10.18 14.16 8.56
N CYS A 190 10.75 13.22 9.32
CA CYS A 190 11.17 13.50 10.70
C CYS A 190 12.48 14.29 10.69
N ILE A 191 12.55 15.35 11.49
CA ILE A 191 13.80 16.04 11.83
C ILE A 191 14.42 15.34 13.04
N SER A 192 13.58 14.99 14.01
CA SER A 192 13.96 14.19 15.18
C SER A 192 12.80 13.30 15.61
N GLY A 193 13.08 12.27 16.39
CA GLY A 193 12.08 11.32 16.83
C GLY A 193 11.59 10.37 15.73
N GLN A 194 10.42 9.78 15.93
CA GLN A 194 9.82 8.81 15.01
C GLN A 194 8.31 8.96 14.96
N VAL A 195 7.75 8.85 13.76
CA VAL A 195 6.30 8.93 13.49
C VAL A 195 5.86 7.74 12.67
N SER A 196 4.65 7.27 12.90
CA SER A 196 3.96 6.27 12.07
C SER A 196 2.50 6.67 11.83
N LEU A 197 1.81 5.92 10.96
CA LEU A 197 0.35 5.91 10.92
C LEU A 197 -0.22 4.99 11.99
N GLN A 198 -1.44 5.26 12.42
CA GLN A 198 -2.15 4.39 13.36
C GLN A 198 -2.18 2.93 12.86
N ASN A 199 -1.88 1.98 13.74
CA ASN A 199 -1.82 0.54 13.45
C ASN A 199 -0.76 0.09 12.45
N ASN A 200 0.09 0.98 11.96
CA ASN A 200 1.21 0.62 11.11
C ASN A 200 2.51 0.57 11.95
N ALA A 201 2.68 -0.50 12.70
CA ALA A 201 3.82 -0.69 13.62
C ALA A 201 5.20 -0.77 12.91
N ILE A 202 5.26 -0.70 11.59
CA ILE A 202 6.45 -1.15 10.83
C ILE A 202 7.13 -0.02 10.04
N LYS A 203 6.51 1.14 9.87
CA LYS A 203 7.13 2.24 9.11
C LYS A 203 7.36 3.47 9.97
N THR A 204 8.48 3.44 10.66
CA THR A 204 9.05 4.66 11.25
C THR A 204 9.63 5.53 10.13
N VAL A 205 9.29 6.81 10.15
CA VAL A 205 9.83 7.80 9.23
C VAL A 205 11.15 8.31 9.79
N GLY A 206 12.19 8.31 8.98
CA GLY A 206 13.47 8.93 9.27
C GLY A 206 13.56 10.36 8.73
N THR A 207 14.79 10.83 8.52
CA THR A 207 15.11 12.20 8.05
C THR A 207 14.82 12.45 6.57
N LYS A 208 14.32 11.46 5.84
CA LYS A 208 13.92 11.59 4.44
C LYS A 208 12.40 11.65 4.32
N TRP A 209 11.91 12.41 3.35
CA TRP A 209 10.50 12.39 3.01
C TRP A 209 10.05 10.98 2.64
N THR A 210 8.99 10.54 3.28
CA THR A 210 8.38 9.23 3.07
C THR A 210 6.88 9.39 2.87
N TRP A 211 6.32 8.72 1.89
CA TRP A 211 4.87 8.58 1.78
C TRP A 211 4.40 7.45 2.68
N LEU A 212 3.81 7.81 3.80
CA LEU A 212 3.13 6.88 4.70
C LEU A 212 1.75 6.59 4.15
N ARG A 213 1.38 5.31 4.11
CA ARG A 213 0.08 4.87 3.63
C ARG A 213 -0.44 3.69 4.42
N GLN A 214 -1.73 3.72 4.75
CA GLN A 214 -2.46 2.60 5.33
C GLN A 214 -3.82 2.47 4.65
N ILE A 215 -4.19 1.24 4.28
CA ILE A 215 -5.48 0.93 3.70
C ILE A 215 -6.33 0.24 4.77
N HIS A 216 -7.53 0.75 4.94
CA HIS A 216 -8.55 0.17 5.80
C HIS A 216 -9.65 -0.39 4.91
N SER A 217 -9.76 -1.70 4.86
CA SER A 217 -10.82 -2.37 4.12
C SER A 217 -12.19 -2.06 4.72
N LYS A 218 -13.22 -2.07 3.87
CA LYS A 218 -14.61 -1.99 4.31
C LYS A 218 -14.86 -2.99 5.43
N SER A 219 -15.49 -2.53 6.51
CA SER A 219 -15.94 -3.39 7.60
C SER A 219 -17.31 -3.97 7.30
N ALA A 220 -17.53 -5.21 7.69
CA ALA A 220 -18.86 -5.84 7.70
C ALA A 220 -19.71 -5.40 8.90
N ARG A 221 -19.11 -4.73 9.89
CA ARG A 221 -19.80 -4.30 11.11
C ARG A 221 -20.37 -2.91 10.93
N PHE A 222 -21.62 -2.73 11.28
CA PHE A 222 -22.24 -1.41 11.36
C PHE A 222 -21.57 -0.57 12.45
N GLY A 223 -21.25 0.68 12.13
CA GLY A 223 -20.64 1.62 13.06
C GLY A 223 -19.14 1.41 13.34
N ASP A 224 -18.49 0.46 12.66
CA ASP A 224 -17.03 0.31 12.75
C ASP A 224 -16.33 1.54 12.17
N TYR A 225 -15.29 2.02 12.84
CA TYR A 225 -14.61 3.26 12.51
C TYR A 225 -13.11 3.19 12.75
N ILE A 226 -12.40 4.17 12.23
CA ILE A 226 -10.98 4.41 12.46
C ILE A 226 -10.77 5.85 12.92
N HIS A 227 -9.72 6.06 13.71
CA HIS A 227 -9.13 7.38 13.93
C HIS A 227 -7.84 7.46 13.09
N PRO A 228 -7.91 8.10 11.95
CA PRO A 228 -6.73 8.23 11.13
C PRO A 228 -5.85 9.33 11.70
N CYS A 229 -4.70 8.96 12.17
CA CYS A 229 -3.81 9.89 12.84
C CYS A 229 -2.35 9.55 12.55
N LEU A 230 -1.54 10.56 12.61
CA LEU A 230 -0.10 10.41 12.78
C LEU A 230 0.17 10.19 14.27
N ILE A 231 1.06 9.25 14.55
CA ILE A 231 1.38 8.78 15.89
C ILE A 231 2.86 8.97 16.16
N ALA A 232 3.21 9.66 17.23
CA ALA A 232 4.55 9.69 17.77
C ALA A 232 4.93 8.30 18.31
N GLN A 233 6.10 7.82 17.91
CA GLN A 233 6.70 6.58 18.39
C GLN A 233 7.82 6.86 19.42
N THR A 234 8.21 8.13 19.57
CA THR A 234 9.17 8.64 20.57
C THR A 234 8.50 9.73 21.39
N PRO A 235 8.88 9.88 22.68
CA PRO A 235 8.25 10.88 23.54
C PRO A 235 8.49 12.33 23.07
N ILE A 236 9.61 12.60 22.45
CA ILE A 236 9.94 13.92 21.90
C ILE A 236 10.28 13.78 20.43
N GLY A 237 9.91 14.77 19.63
CA GLY A 237 10.29 14.81 18.24
C GLY A 237 9.78 16.01 17.46
N GLU A 238 10.17 16.02 16.18
CA GLU A 238 9.88 17.08 15.22
C GLU A 238 9.73 16.49 13.82
N ALA A 239 8.73 16.93 13.07
CA ALA A 239 8.50 16.47 11.71
C ALA A 239 7.85 17.53 10.82
N TRP A 240 8.17 17.47 9.52
CA TRP A 240 7.38 18.08 8.47
C TRP A 240 6.29 17.10 7.99
N VAL A 241 5.09 17.63 7.80
CA VAL A 241 3.92 16.87 7.33
C VAL A 241 3.28 17.61 6.16
N LEU A 242 2.90 16.87 5.13
CA LEU A 242 2.28 17.40 3.94
C LEU A 242 1.19 16.44 3.46
N LEU A 243 0.04 16.97 3.04
CA LEU A 243 -1.11 16.22 2.52
C LEU A 243 -1.54 15.06 3.45
N ALA A 244 -1.67 15.32 4.74
CA ALA A 244 -2.20 14.34 5.68
C ALA A 244 -3.73 14.27 5.59
N GLY A 245 -4.27 13.07 5.38
CA GLY A 245 -5.71 12.94 5.21
C GLY A 245 -6.18 11.52 4.91
N HIS A 246 -7.41 11.44 4.45
CA HIS A 246 -8.07 10.20 4.05
C HIS A 246 -8.69 10.37 2.68
N ALA A 247 -8.69 9.28 1.92
CA ALA A 247 -9.39 9.21 0.65
C ALA A 247 -10.27 7.96 0.57
N ALA A 248 -11.37 8.07 -0.14
CA ALA A 248 -12.16 6.92 -0.55
C ALA A 248 -11.35 6.04 -1.51
N GLY A 249 -11.48 4.73 -1.37
CA GLY A 249 -10.84 3.74 -2.23
C GLY A 249 -9.43 3.32 -1.77
N ASN A 250 -8.83 2.47 -2.58
CA ASN A 250 -7.48 1.96 -2.40
C ASN A 250 -6.50 2.77 -3.24
N ILE A 251 -5.82 3.75 -2.65
CA ILE A 251 -4.81 4.55 -3.32
C ILE A 251 -3.45 3.90 -3.08
N THR A 252 -2.78 3.50 -4.15
CA THR A 252 -1.50 2.77 -4.09
C THR A 252 -0.32 3.56 -4.66
N ASP A 253 -0.58 4.67 -5.35
CA ASP A 253 0.43 5.52 -5.96
C ASP A 253 0.45 6.89 -5.28
N PRO A 254 1.62 7.39 -4.84
CA PRO A 254 1.74 8.73 -4.28
C PRO A 254 1.43 9.85 -5.28
N ASN A 255 1.55 9.63 -6.59
CA ASN A 255 1.11 10.58 -7.60
C ASN A 255 -0.42 10.75 -7.59
N ASP A 256 -1.15 9.63 -7.52
CA ASP A 256 -2.61 9.66 -7.35
C ASP A 256 -3.00 10.45 -6.09
N TRP A 257 -2.33 10.15 -4.96
CA TRP A 257 -2.59 10.84 -3.69
C TRP A 257 -2.42 12.35 -3.80
N MET A 258 -1.34 12.78 -4.43
CA MET A 258 -1.02 14.21 -4.59
C MET A 258 -2.03 14.95 -5.50
N GLY A 259 -2.64 14.22 -6.43
CA GLY A 259 -3.60 14.74 -7.42
C GLY A 259 -5.07 14.64 -7.03
N LEU A 260 -5.42 14.05 -5.86
CA LEU A 260 -6.81 13.86 -5.48
C LEU A 260 -7.55 15.18 -5.28
N PRO A 261 -8.80 15.29 -5.78
CA PRO A 261 -9.65 16.42 -5.49
C PRO A 261 -10.11 16.42 -4.03
N GLU A 262 -10.16 17.59 -3.42
CA GLU A 262 -10.86 17.84 -2.15
C GLU A 262 -12.35 18.09 -2.44
N LEU A 263 -13.21 17.62 -1.53
CA LEU A 263 -14.66 17.85 -1.59
C LEU A 263 -15.03 19.22 -1.04
#